data_56a26203fcb30a2e405974afb6fe7ec4
#
_entry.id   56a26203fcb30a2e405974afb6fe7ec4
#
_cell.length_a   1.000
_cell.length_b   1.000
_cell.length_c   1.000
_cell.angle_alpha   90.00
_cell.angle_beta   90.00
_cell.angle_gamma   90.00
#
_symmetry.space_group_name_H-M   'P 1'
#
loop_
_entity.id
_entity.type
_entity.pdbx_description
1 polymer ?
#
loop_
_entity_poly.entity_id
_entity_poly.type
_entity_poly.pdbx_seq_one_letter_code
_entity_poly.pdbx_strand_id
1 'polypeptide(L)'
;MKKILKLTMVLFGALFVLLGCSSEAKSEFVLQKTASKTKLTYVYDKEKDSVSKLTMNIVYDITKDERYTEAVRSQRNEIVAEMEGIEGVTFTKKDDNNYITLTVEIDVQKFKFDDLVSRQKAPTFYNSVNTALVRKNNIVSYEESKNAILQYEFKEVK
;
A
#
# COMPACT_ATOMS: atom_id res chain seq x y z
N MET A 1 -35.72 -32.65 3.12
CA MET A 1 -35.14 -31.33 3.44
C MET A 1 -34.02 -31.38 4.50
N LYS A 2 -34.11 -32.09 5.61
CA LYS A 2 -33.05 -32.15 6.66
C LYS A 2 -31.70 -32.72 6.20
N LYS A 3 -31.67 -33.64 5.23
CA LYS A 3 -30.41 -34.24 4.70
C LYS A 3 -29.66 -33.32 3.76
N ILE A 4 -30.34 -32.48 3.00
CA ILE A 4 -29.72 -31.52 2.09
C ILE A 4 -29.05 -30.38 2.89
N LEU A 5 -29.69 -29.95 3.98
CA LEU A 5 -29.14 -28.90 4.86
C LEU A 5 -27.83 -29.34 5.54
N LYS A 6 -27.73 -30.64 5.93
CA LYS A 6 -26.47 -31.19 6.51
C LYS A 6 -25.34 -31.29 5.48
N LEU A 7 -25.66 -31.62 4.21
CA LEU A 7 -24.67 -31.72 3.15
C LEU A 7 -24.14 -30.35 2.77
N THR A 8 -24.99 -29.32 2.72
CA THR A 8 -24.61 -27.95 2.43
C THR A 8 -23.71 -27.37 3.54
N MET A 9 -23.98 -27.70 4.81
CA MET A 9 -23.16 -27.25 5.93
C MET A 9 -21.76 -27.89 5.94
N VAL A 10 -21.65 -29.15 5.52
CA VAL A 10 -20.35 -29.85 5.39
C VAL A 10 -19.55 -29.28 4.20
N LEU A 11 -20.22 -28.93 3.11
CA LEU A 11 -19.56 -28.32 1.94
C LEU A 11 -19.02 -26.91 2.25
N PHE A 12 -19.78 -26.11 3.01
CA PHE A 12 -19.31 -24.79 3.48
C PHE A 12 -18.16 -24.91 4.49
N GLY A 13 -18.21 -25.90 5.39
CA GLY A 13 -17.11 -26.17 6.33
C GLY A 13 -15.81 -26.58 5.61
N ALA A 14 -15.90 -27.40 4.56
CA ALA A 14 -14.75 -27.82 3.76
C ALA A 14 -14.14 -26.66 2.93
N LEU A 15 -14.95 -25.73 2.46
CA LEU A 15 -14.48 -24.52 1.77
C LEU A 15 -13.71 -23.57 2.71
N PHE A 16 -14.11 -23.47 3.97
CA PHE A 16 -13.38 -22.67 4.98
C PHE A 16 -12.04 -23.30 5.37
N VAL A 17 -11.92 -24.62 5.34
CA VAL A 17 -10.65 -25.32 5.66
C VAL A 17 -9.64 -25.17 4.51
N LEU A 18 -10.08 -25.02 3.25
CA LEU A 18 -9.19 -24.78 2.12
C LEU A 18 -8.72 -23.32 2.01
N LEU A 19 -9.38 -22.37 2.69
CA LEU A 19 -8.94 -20.98 2.81
C LEU A 19 -7.95 -20.76 3.98
N GLY A 20 -7.68 -21.77 4.80
CA GLY A 20 -6.88 -21.70 6.02
C GLY A 20 -5.37 -21.91 5.86
N CYS A 21 -4.85 -22.10 4.65
CA CYS A 21 -3.42 -22.27 4.39
C CYS A 21 -2.90 -21.24 3.38
N SER A 22 -3.31 -19.98 3.47
CA SER A 22 -2.57 -18.94 2.75
C SER A 22 -1.40 -18.50 3.63
N SER A 23 -0.17 -18.63 3.13
CA SER A 23 1.03 -18.03 3.69
C SER A 23 0.97 -16.50 3.68
N GLU A 24 -0.13 -15.94 3.15
CA GLU A 24 -0.36 -14.51 3.03
C GLU A 24 -0.57 -13.86 4.41
N ALA A 25 0.20 -12.80 4.63
CA ALA A 25 0.16 -11.99 5.83
C ALA A 25 0.01 -10.52 5.50
N LYS A 26 -0.36 -9.74 6.52
CA LYS A 26 -0.49 -8.29 6.44
C LYS A 26 0.28 -7.65 7.59
N SER A 27 1.02 -6.58 7.27
CA SER A 27 1.68 -5.73 8.27
C SER A 27 1.44 -4.26 7.96
N GLU A 28 1.31 -3.47 9.00
CA GLU A 28 1.03 -2.04 8.89
C GLU A 28 2.14 -1.24 9.60
N PHE A 29 2.53 -0.13 8.97
CA PHE A 29 3.52 0.81 9.50
C PHE A 29 2.99 2.23 9.40
N VAL A 30 3.29 3.06 10.40
CA VAL A 30 2.81 4.43 10.47
C VAL A 30 3.97 5.39 10.70
N LEU A 31 4.01 6.46 9.91
CA LEU A 31 4.80 7.66 10.15
C LEU A 31 3.84 8.80 10.49
N GLN A 32 3.97 9.35 11.70
CA GLN A 32 3.17 10.47 12.16
C GLN A 32 4.04 11.74 12.20
N LYS A 33 3.59 12.79 11.52
CA LYS A 33 4.14 14.15 11.61
C LYS A 33 3.07 15.09 12.17
N THR A 34 3.41 16.36 12.39
CA THR A 34 2.52 17.35 13.02
C THR A 34 1.17 17.46 12.31
N ALA A 35 1.15 17.61 11.00
CA ALA A 35 -0.08 17.77 10.22
C ALA A 35 -0.31 16.63 9.21
N SER A 36 0.49 15.58 9.23
CA SER A 36 0.32 14.47 8.29
C SER A 36 0.57 13.12 8.93
N LYS A 37 -0.12 12.11 8.40
CA LYS A 37 0.04 10.71 8.75
C LYS A 37 0.18 9.89 7.48
N THR A 38 1.24 9.11 7.40
CA THR A 38 1.42 8.13 6.32
C THR A 38 1.31 6.74 6.90
N LYS A 39 0.43 5.92 6.34
CA LYS A 39 0.32 4.50 6.68
C LYS A 39 0.71 3.66 5.48
N LEU A 40 1.63 2.74 5.69
CA LEU A 40 2.01 1.70 4.73
C LEU A 40 1.40 0.39 5.18
N THR A 41 0.78 -0.33 4.25
CA THR A 41 0.21 -1.66 4.48
C THR A 41 0.79 -2.61 3.45
N TYR A 42 1.54 -3.61 3.92
CA TYR A 42 2.10 -4.68 3.10
C TYR A 42 1.21 -5.91 3.15
N VAL A 43 0.97 -6.50 1.98
CA VAL A 43 0.46 -7.87 1.83
C VAL A 43 1.58 -8.71 1.28
N TYR A 44 1.93 -9.81 1.93
CA TYR A 44 3.11 -10.61 1.59
C TYR A 44 2.96 -12.09 1.94
N ASP A 45 3.71 -12.93 1.25
CA ASP A 45 3.84 -14.35 1.54
C ASP A 45 4.96 -14.53 2.58
N LYS A 46 4.62 -15.08 3.76
CA LYS A 46 5.58 -15.28 4.87
C LYS A 46 6.66 -16.30 4.55
N GLU A 47 6.32 -17.36 3.80
CA GLU A 47 7.25 -18.45 3.51
C GLU A 47 8.28 -18.05 2.45
N LYS A 48 7.86 -17.18 1.52
CA LYS A 48 8.69 -16.72 0.40
C LYS A 48 9.32 -15.36 0.64
N ASP A 49 9.01 -14.69 1.76
CA ASP A 49 9.41 -13.31 2.02
C ASP A 49 9.07 -12.35 0.85
N SER A 50 7.92 -12.55 0.21
CA SER A 50 7.60 -11.88 -1.04
C SER A 50 6.37 -10.99 -0.90
N VAL A 51 6.55 -9.68 -1.11
CA VAL A 51 5.46 -8.70 -1.13
C VAL A 51 4.67 -8.85 -2.43
N SER A 52 3.35 -8.94 -2.32
CA SER A 52 2.40 -8.95 -3.44
C SER A 52 1.72 -7.59 -3.66
N LYS A 53 1.48 -6.85 -2.59
CA LYS A 53 0.82 -5.53 -2.64
C LYS A 53 1.38 -4.58 -1.59
N LEU A 54 1.51 -3.32 -1.95
CA LEU A 54 1.72 -2.20 -1.02
C LEU A 54 0.56 -1.21 -1.15
N THR A 55 -0.03 -0.82 -0.03
CA THR A 55 -0.96 0.32 0.04
C THR A 55 -0.31 1.44 0.84
N MET A 56 -0.24 2.63 0.25
CA MET A 56 0.20 3.86 0.91
C MET A 56 -1.02 4.76 1.12
N ASN A 57 -1.35 5.05 2.38
CA ASN A 57 -2.42 5.98 2.73
C ASN A 57 -1.80 7.22 3.39
N ILE A 58 -1.93 8.37 2.72
CA ILE A 58 -1.39 9.65 3.15
C ILE A 58 -2.55 10.56 3.51
N VAL A 59 -2.58 10.99 4.75
CA VAL A 59 -3.62 11.87 5.30
C VAL A 59 -2.96 13.16 5.79
N TYR A 60 -3.44 14.29 5.32
CA TYR A 60 -3.07 15.62 5.82
C TYR A 60 -4.24 16.21 6.60
N ASP A 61 -3.97 16.59 7.83
CA ASP A 61 -4.94 17.22 8.74
C ASP A 61 -4.90 18.76 8.54
N ILE A 62 -5.86 19.29 7.78
CA ILE A 62 -5.94 20.71 7.47
C ILE A 62 -6.32 21.58 8.68
N THR A 63 -6.86 20.97 9.74
CA THR A 63 -7.18 21.69 10.98
C THR A 63 -5.92 22.09 11.76
N LYS A 64 -4.79 21.43 11.47
CA LYS A 64 -3.49 21.72 12.09
C LYS A 64 -2.76 22.86 11.40
N ASP A 65 -2.99 23.06 10.10
CA ASP A 65 -2.36 24.14 9.34
C ASP A 65 -3.16 24.50 8.07
N GLU A 66 -4.22 25.29 8.23
CA GLU A 66 -5.08 25.69 7.12
C GLU A 66 -4.35 26.47 6.02
N ARG A 67 -3.26 27.18 6.36
CA ARG A 67 -2.51 28.03 5.41
C ARG A 67 -1.93 27.25 4.24
N TYR A 68 -1.65 25.97 4.43
CA TYR A 68 -1.06 25.12 3.40
C TYR A 68 -2.05 24.22 2.65
N THR A 69 -3.36 24.35 2.95
CA THR A 69 -4.40 23.48 2.38
C THR A 69 -4.35 23.43 0.85
N GLU A 70 -4.30 24.59 0.19
CA GLU A 70 -4.27 24.66 -1.28
C GLU A 70 -2.94 24.13 -1.84
N ALA A 71 -1.82 24.40 -1.18
CA ALA A 71 -0.52 23.87 -1.60
C ALA A 71 -0.49 22.33 -1.51
N VAL A 72 -1.06 21.75 -0.44
CA VAL A 72 -1.17 20.30 -0.26
C VAL A 72 -2.07 19.67 -1.33
N ARG A 73 -3.20 20.31 -1.66
CA ARG A 73 -4.07 19.86 -2.75
C ARG A 73 -3.37 19.89 -4.11
N SER A 74 -2.67 21.00 -4.42
CA SER A 74 -1.90 21.12 -5.66
C SER A 74 -0.85 20.04 -5.76
N GLN A 75 -0.02 19.89 -4.74
CA GLN A 75 1.02 18.87 -4.69
C GLN A 75 0.47 17.45 -4.86
N ARG A 76 -0.64 17.11 -4.15
CA ARG A 76 -1.30 15.83 -4.33
C ARG A 76 -1.76 15.60 -5.75
N ASN A 77 -2.37 16.62 -6.38
CA ASN A 77 -2.87 16.51 -7.75
C ASN A 77 -1.72 16.35 -8.77
N GLU A 78 -0.59 17.01 -8.56
CA GLU A 78 0.63 16.85 -9.35
C GLU A 78 1.16 15.40 -9.23
N ILE A 79 1.30 14.86 -8.02
CA ILE A 79 1.72 13.47 -7.78
C ILE A 79 0.77 12.49 -8.47
N VAL A 80 -0.54 12.72 -8.39
CA VAL A 80 -1.54 11.88 -9.04
C VAL A 80 -1.39 11.93 -10.57
N ALA A 81 -1.19 13.11 -11.16
CA ALA A 81 -0.99 13.24 -12.59
C ALA A 81 0.30 12.53 -13.07
N GLU A 82 1.36 12.55 -12.27
CA GLU A 82 2.59 11.79 -12.54
C GLU A 82 2.33 10.26 -12.54
N MET A 83 1.46 9.77 -11.65
CA MET A 83 1.16 8.34 -11.52
C MET A 83 0.19 7.80 -12.56
N GLU A 84 -0.54 8.67 -13.28
CA GLU A 84 -1.53 8.25 -14.28
C GLU A 84 -0.92 7.37 -15.37
N GLY A 85 -1.53 6.19 -15.58
CA GLY A 85 -1.12 5.23 -16.60
C GLY A 85 0.07 4.35 -16.23
N ILE A 86 0.61 4.45 -15.01
CA ILE A 86 1.66 3.54 -14.54
C ILE A 86 1.02 2.17 -14.27
N GLU A 87 1.52 1.13 -14.93
CA GLU A 87 1.02 -0.23 -14.78
C GLU A 87 1.20 -0.74 -13.34
N GLY A 88 0.15 -1.35 -12.78
CA GLY A 88 0.17 -1.87 -11.41
C GLY A 88 -0.06 -0.81 -10.33
N VAL A 89 -0.32 0.45 -10.70
CA VAL A 89 -0.61 1.55 -9.75
C VAL A 89 -2.06 1.97 -9.88
N THR A 90 -2.77 2.03 -8.76
CA THR A 90 -4.10 2.65 -8.66
C THR A 90 -4.11 3.64 -7.50
N PHE A 91 -4.97 4.65 -7.58
CA PHE A 91 -5.06 5.66 -6.53
C PHE A 91 -6.48 6.17 -6.33
N THR A 92 -6.74 6.64 -5.12
CA THR A 92 -8.00 7.27 -4.73
C THR A 92 -7.72 8.56 -3.98
N LYS A 93 -8.41 9.64 -4.35
CA LYS A 93 -8.41 10.92 -3.64
C LYS A 93 -9.69 11.07 -2.83
N LYS A 94 -9.57 11.53 -1.60
CA LYS A 94 -10.71 11.87 -0.76
C LYS A 94 -10.41 13.13 0.03
N ASP A 95 -11.28 14.11 -0.05
CA ASP A 95 -11.23 15.32 0.75
C ASP A 95 -12.51 15.43 1.57
N ASP A 96 -12.38 15.89 2.79
CA ASP A 96 -13.47 16.32 3.64
C ASP A 96 -13.10 17.65 4.33
N ASN A 97 -13.91 18.10 5.29
CA ASN A 97 -13.71 19.38 5.94
C ASN A 97 -12.42 19.45 6.79
N ASN A 98 -11.84 18.32 7.16
CA ASN A 98 -10.72 18.24 8.07
C ASN A 98 -9.47 17.60 7.45
N TYR A 99 -9.62 16.79 6.38
CA TYR A 99 -8.55 15.97 5.85
C TYR A 99 -8.48 16.00 4.33
N ILE A 100 -7.24 16.03 3.83
CA ILE A 100 -6.91 15.73 2.44
C ILE A 100 -6.24 14.37 2.41
N THR A 101 -6.81 13.42 1.67
CA THR A 101 -6.34 12.02 1.66
C THR A 101 -5.96 11.59 0.25
N LEU A 102 -4.83 10.90 0.15
CA LEU A 102 -4.41 10.14 -1.02
C LEU A 102 -4.13 8.70 -0.59
N THR A 103 -4.79 7.75 -1.25
CA THR A 103 -4.48 6.33 -1.12
C THR A 103 -3.91 5.84 -2.44
N VAL A 104 -2.74 5.22 -2.40
CA VAL A 104 -2.08 4.62 -3.56
C VAL A 104 -1.92 3.13 -3.29
N GLU A 105 -2.34 2.29 -4.23
CA GLU A 105 -2.13 0.84 -4.20
C GLU A 105 -1.19 0.44 -5.32
N ILE A 106 -0.20 -0.40 -4.98
CA ILE A 106 0.79 -0.94 -5.92
C ILE A 106 0.64 -2.46 -5.93
N ASP A 107 0.23 -2.99 -7.08
CA ASP A 107 0.29 -4.42 -7.39
C ASP A 107 1.72 -4.73 -7.85
N VAL A 108 2.50 -5.37 -6.96
CA VAL A 108 3.93 -5.61 -7.16
C VAL A 108 4.19 -6.53 -8.36
N GLN A 109 3.25 -7.41 -8.71
CA GLN A 109 3.39 -8.32 -9.85
C GLN A 109 3.25 -7.61 -11.20
N LYS A 110 2.52 -6.49 -11.23
CA LYS A 110 2.29 -5.69 -12.44
C LYS A 110 3.21 -4.48 -12.55
N PHE A 111 3.67 -3.98 -11.41
CA PHE A 111 4.49 -2.77 -11.36
C PHE A 111 5.87 -2.99 -11.97
N LYS A 112 6.22 -2.15 -12.92
CA LYS A 112 7.50 -2.20 -13.64
C LYS A 112 8.53 -1.28 -13.00
N PHE A 113 9.34 -1.81 -12.09
CA PHE A 113 10.36 -1.06 -11.34
C PHE A 113 11.41 -0.38 -12.23
N ASP A 114 11.70 -0.94 -13.40
CA ASP A 114 12.77 -0.51 -14.30
C ASP A 114 12.24 0.16 -15.58
N ASP A 115 10.96 0.56 -15.62
CA ASP A 115 10.40 1.34 -16.73
C ASP A 115 10.98 2.76 -16.74
N LEU A 116 11.93 2.99 -17.66
CA LEU A 116 12.63 4.26 -17.77
C LEU A 116 11.69 5.43 -18.11
N VAL A 117 10.67 5.21 -18.92
CA VAL A 117 9.72 6.26 -19.33
C VAL A 117 8.90 6.72 -18.13
N SER A 118 8.30 5.77 -17.38
CA SER A 118 7.53 6.07 -16.19
C SER A 118 8.40 6.67 -15.08
N ARG A 119 9.64 6.19 -14.91
CA ARG A 119 10.60 6.77 -13.94
C ARG A 119 10.97 8.21 -14.25
N GLN A 120 11.13 8.57 -15.53
CA GLN A 120 11.39 9.94 -15.93
C GLN A 120 10.16 10.84 -15.74
N LYS A 121 8.96 10.30 -15.95
CA LYS A 121 7.70 11.02 -15.75
C LYS A 121 7.39 11.25 -14.26
N ALA A 122 7.67 10.28 -13.41
CA ALA A 122 7.30 10.28 -11.99
C ALA A 122 8.50 9.95 -11.07
N PRO A 123 9.59 10.72 -11.09
CA PRO A 123 10.81 10.35 -10.37
C PRO A 123 10.63 10.31 -8.85
N THR A 124 9.85 11.22 -8.28
CA THR A 124 9.58 11.27 -6.84
C THR A 124 8.79 10.06 -6.37
N PHE A 125 7.76 9.66 -7.15
CA PHE A 125 6.97 8.47 -6.88
C PHE A 125 7.84 7.20 -6.92
N TYR A 126 8.62 7.00 -7.99
CA TYR A 126 9.51 5.84 -8.12
C TYR A 126 10.57 5.77 -7.02
N ASN A 127 11.13 6.90 -6.58
CA ASN A 127 12.06 6.93 -5.45
C ASN A 127 11.37 6.49 -4.15
N SER A 128 10.15 6.95 -3.90
CA SER A 128 9.36 6.53 -2.73
C SER A 128 9.03 5.04 -2.77
N VAL A 129 8.63 4.53 -3.93
CA VAL A 129 8.34 3.11 -4.14
C VAL A 129 9.60 2.26 -3.93
N ASN A 130 10.74 2.64 -4.52
CA ASN A 130 12.00 1.90 -4.36
C ASN A 130 12.53 1.91 -2.92
N THR A 131 12.18 2.91 -2.12
CA THR A 131 12.48 2.93 -0.68
C THR A 131 11.58 1.96 0.09
N ALA A 132 10.28 1.91 -0.28
CA ALA A 132 9.29 1.08 0.41
C ALA A 132 9.26 -0.37 -0.08
N LEU A 133 9.72 -0.66 -1.29
CA LEU A 133 9.71 -1.98 -1.92
C LEU A 133 11.12 -2.37 -2.37
N VAL A 134 11.85 -3.03 -1.49
CA VAL A 134 13.25 -3.42 -1.74
C VAL A 134 13.30 -4.77 -2.49
N ARG A 135 13.95 -4.76 -3.65
CA ARG A 135 14.13 -5.97 -4.47
C ARG A 135 15.37 -6.75 -4.04
N LYS A 136 15.21 -8.06 -3.91
CA LYS A 136 16.28 -9.02 -3.64
C LYS A 136 16.00 -10.34 -4.38
N ASN A 137 16.97 -10.85 -5.13
CA ASN A 137 16.82 -12.12 -5.85
C ASN A 137 15.54 -12.23 -6.71
N ASN A 138 15.22 -11.18 -7.48
CA ASN A 138 14.04 -11.08 -8.36
C ASN A 138 12.67 -11.06 -7.66
N ILE A 139 12.63 -10.93 -6.34
CA ILE A 139 11.41 -10.69 -5.58
C ILE A 139 11.49 -9.34 -4.87
N VAL A 140 10.35 -8.81 -4.45
CA VAL A 140 10.30 -7.73 -3.47
C VAL A 140 10.26 -8.37 -2.09
N SER A 141 11.39 -8.30 -1.35
CA SER A 141 11.51 -8.88 -0.02
C SER A 141 10.74 -8.04 1.01
N TYR A 142 9.89 -8.68 1.80
CA TYR A 142 9.18 -8.02 2.90
C TYR A 142 10.15 -7.58 4.00
N GLU A 143 11.07 -8.45 4.41
CA GLU A 143 12.02 -8.14 5.49
C GLU A 143 12.97 -6.99 5.12
N GLU A 144 13.50 -6.97 3.89
CA GLU A 144 14.33 -5.86 3.43
C GLU A 144 13.53 -4.55 3.32
N SER A 145 12.29 -4.62 2.82
CA SER A 145 11.39 -3.47 2.72
C SER A 145 11.03 -2.92 4.11
N LYS A 146 10.69 -3.80 5.06
CA LYS A 146 10.46 -3.44 6.45
C LYS A 146 11.66 -2.74 7.06
N ASN A 147 12.86 -3.33 6.91
CA ASN A 147 14.09 -2.74 7.45
C ASN A 147 14.37 -1.37 6.84
N ALA A 148 14.13 -1.18 5.55
CA ALA A 148 14.30 0.10 4.88
C ALA A 148 13.38 1.18 5.45
N ILE A 149 12.06 0.93 5.57
CA ILE A 149 11.12 1.94 6.07
C ILE A 149 11.31 2.28 7.55
N LEU A 150 11.77 1.33 8.37
CA LEU A 150 12.09 1.60 9.77
C LEU A 150 13.22 2.65 9.94
N GLN A 151 14.13 2.78 8.95
CA GLN A 151 15.16 3.82 8.93
C GLN A 151 14.58 5.23 8.68
N TYR A 152 13.35 5.32 8.14
CA TYR A 152 12.63 6.57 7.89
C TYR A 152 11.60 6.88 8.98
N GLU A 153 11.81 6.39 10.20
CA GLU A 153 11.00 6.65 11.40
C GLU A 153 9.56 6.06 11.35
N PHE A 154 9.26 5.18 10.39
CA PHE A 154 8.02 4.41 10.45
C PHE A 154 8.03 3.48 11.67
N LYS A 155 6.87 3.30 12.27
CA LYS A 155 6.66 2.40 13.42
C LYS A 155 5.64 1.33 13.04
N GLU A 156 5.96 0.09 13.35
CA GLU A 156 5.03 -1.03 13.16
C GLU A 156 3.83 -0.90 14.09
N VAL A 157 2.63 -1.08 13.54
CA VAL A 157 1.37 -1.13 14.29
C VAL A 157 1.19 -2.56 14.78
N LYS A 158 1.11 -2.71 16.10
CA LYS A 158 0.88 -4.03 16.75
C LYS A 158 -0.61 -4.32 16.85
#